data_666758c93876f0e129dc0410df9d7ca4
#
_entry.id   666758c93876f0e129dc0410df9d7ca4
#
_cell.length_a   1.000
_cell.length_b   1.000
_cell.length_c   1.000
_cell.angle_alpha   90.00
_cell.angle_beta   90.00
_cell.angle_gamma   90.00
#
_symmetry.space_group_name_H-M   'P 1'
#
loop_
_entity.id
_entity.type
_entity.pdbx_description
1 polymer ?
#
loop_
_entity_poly.entity_id
_entity_poly.type
_entity_poly.pdbx_seq_one_letter_code
_entity_poly.pdbx_strand_id
1 'polypeptide(L)'
;NTLIYFFITKIKSKFVSIGAQNCHHQKNYGSFTGSVNAMMLKKTGARYIILGHSENRSEGDTNQIIKKKIESALKQKLNIIFCIGETFKEKKVGKTLSVIRRQMRSSIDKKYNLNKIIIAYEPIWSIGTGRIPEIQELKKIFIFIKNEFKKNFKTKRLPVVLYGGSVNQNNIKVFSSISFRFNAVAMLPTS
;
A
#
# COMPACT_ATOMS: atom_id res chain seq x y z
N ASN A 1 -9.89 5.76 10.67
CA ASN A 1 -8.83 5.75 11.72
C ASN A 1 -9.38 5.79 13.16
N THR A 2 -10.65 6.06 13.37
CA THR A 2 -11.28 6.29 14.71
C THR A 2 -11.24 5.07 15.62
N LEU A 3 -11.33 3.86 15.08
CA LEU A 3 -11.39 2.60 15.85
C LEU A 3 -10.02 1.98 16.16
N ILE A 4 -8.89 2.60 15.75
CA ILE A 4 -7.55 2.01 15.92
C ILE A 4 -7.27 1.72 17.40
N TYR A 5 -7.44 2.69 18.27
CA TYR A 5 -7.22 2.54 19.70
C TYR A 5 -8.12 1.45 20.32
N PHE A 6 -9.40 1.44 19.95
CA PHE A 6 -10.35 0.42 20.41
C PHE A 6 -9.88 -1.00 20.06
N PHE A 7 -9.52 -1.25 18.79
CA PHE A 7 -9.08 -2.58 18.38
C PHE A 7 -7.75 -2.98 19.03
N ILE A 8 -6.82 -2.04 19.21
CA ILE A 8 -5.54 -2.33 19.88
C ILE A 8 -5.74 -2.76 21.33
N THR A 9 -6.68 -2.15 22.04
CA THR A 9 -6.99 -2.52 23.44
C THR A 9 -7.73 -3.85 23.55
N LYS A 10 -8.50 -4.23 22.55
CA LYS A 10 -9.33 -5.46 22.56
C LYS A 10 -8.61 -6.67 21.95
N ILE A 11 -7.80 -6.49 20.90
CA ILE A 11 -7.15 -7.60 20.20
C ILE A 11 -5.82 -7.91 20.88
N LYS A 12 -5.76 -9.02 21.63
CA LYS A 12 -4.55 -9.49 22.32
C LYS A 12 -3.70 -10.48 21.49
N SER A 13 -3.99 -10.62 20.19
CA SER A 13 -3.29 -11.58 19.32
C SER A 13 -1.90 -11.09 18.93
N LYS A 14 -0.90 -11.98 19.00
CA LYS A 14 0.45 -11.74 18.48
C LYS A 14 0.51 -11.77 16.94
N PHE A 15 -0.50 -12.36 16.30
CA PHE A 15 -0.56 -12.55 14.83
C PHE A 15 -1.30 -11.43 14.11
N VAL A 16 -1.99 -10.55 14.84
CA VAL A 16 -2.76 -9.44 14.28
C VAL A 16 -2.05 -8.12 14.58
N SER A 17 -1.91 -7.28 13.58
CA SER A 17 -1.39 -5.91 13.72
C SER A 17 -2.42 -4.93 13.18
N ILE A 18 -2.68 -3.89 13.95
CA ILE A 18 -3.62 -2.83 13.55
C ILE A 18 -2.87 -1.74 12.80
N GLY A 19 -3.45 -1.30 11.69
CA GLY A 19 -2.93 -0.24 10.84
C GLY A 19 -3.95 0.87 10.58
N ALA A 20 -3.43 2.01 10.14
CA ALA A 20 -4.23 3.14 9.66
C ALA A 20 -4.42 3.06 8.15
N GLN A 21 -5.56 3.57 7.65
CA GLN A 21 -5.90 3.54 6.22
C GLN A 21 -5.36 4.73 5.43
N ASN A 22 -4.96 5.82 6.09
CA ASN A 22 -4.33 7.01 5.53
C ASN A 22 -3.77 7.90 6.64
N CYS A 23 -2.97 8.93 6.28
CA CYS A 23 -2.63 10.05 7.16
C CYS A 23 -2.48 11.35 6.39
N HIS A 24 -2.50 12.46 7.13
CA HIS A 24 -2.09 13.75 6.59
C HIS A 24 -0.56 13.80 6.39
N HIS A 25 -0.10 14.54 5.39
CA HIS A 25 1.33 14.60 5.02
C HIS A 25 2.19 15.44 5.97
N GLN A 26 1.59 16.27 6.81
CA GLN A 26 2.31 17.09 7.79
C GLN A 26 2.94 16.23 8.88
N LYS A 27 4.16 16.62 9.27
CA LYS A 27 4.98 15.85 10.22
C LYS A 27 4.63 16.14 11.68
N ASN A 28 4.26 17.39 11.97
CA ASN A 28 4.04 17.91 13.32
C ASN A 28 2.58 18.33 13.52
N TYR A 29 2.25 18.68 14.75
CA TYR A 29 1.00 19.37 15.06
C TYR A 29 1.01 20.76 14.42
N GLY A 30 -0.16 21.30 14.15
CA GLY A 30 -0.31 22.62 13.55
C GLY A 30 -1.77 22.93 13.24
N SER A 31 -2.01 24.00 12.50
CA SER A 31 -3.36 24.45 12.08
C SER A 31 -3.89 23.59 10.93
N PHE A 32 -4.14 22.31 11.20
CA PHE A 32 -4.64 21.31 10.25
C PHE A 32 -5.90 20.66 10.82
N THR A 33 -6.94 21.47 10.99
CA THR A 33 -8.21 21.09 11.64
C THR A 33 -8.78 19.81 11.03
N GLY A 34 -9.07 18.81 11.88
CA GLY A 34 -9.60 17.51 11.46
C GLY A 34 -8.57 16.54 10.86
N SER A 35 -7.37 16.98 10.53
CA SER A 35 -6.35 16.11 9.93
C SER A 35 -5.62 15.27 10.96
N VAL A 36 -5.45 13.99 10.65
CA VAL A 36 -4.71 13.02 11.50
C VAL A 36 -3.38 12.69 10.84
N ASN A 37 -2.27 13.03 11.47
CA ASN A 37 -0.93 12.77 10.95
C ASN A 37 -0.33 11.45 11.47
N ALA A 38 0.82 11.05 10.90
CA ALA A 38 1.47 9.79 11.25
C ALA A 38 1.89 9.70 12.72
N MET A 39 2.24 10.82 13.37
CA MET A 39 2.62 10.85 14.77
C MET A 39 1.41 10.55 15.68
N MET A 40 0.24 11.14 15.38
CA MET A 40 -1.00 10.85 16.10
C MET A 40 -1.35 9.37 15.99
N LEU A 41 -1.32 8.80 14.77
CA LEU A 41 -1.59 7.39 14.53
C LEU A 41 -0.61 6.47 15.25
N LYS A 42 0.65 6.82 15.30
CA LYS A 42 1.64 6.06 16.07
C LYS A 42 1.32 6.07 17.57
N LYS A 43 0.91 7.21 18.10
CA LYS A 43 0.52 7.33 19.54
C LYS A 43 -0.73 6.53 19.86
N THR A 44 -1.67 6.33 18.92
CA THR A 44 -2.82 5.43 19.12
C THR A 44 -2.43 3.94 19.05
N GLY A 45 -1.18 3.62 18.75
CA GLY A 45 -0.65 2.26 18.71
C GLY A 45 -0.63 1.62 17.32
N ALA A 46 -0.97 2.33 16.25
CA ALA A 46 -0.85 1.81 14.89
C ALA A 46 0.56 1.31 14.60
N ARG A 47 0.66 0.15 13.94
CA ARG A 47 1.93 -0.45 13.49
C ARG A 47 2.14 -0.32 12.00
N TYR A 48 1.06 -0.26 11.24
CA TYR A 48 1.04 -0.16 9.77
C TYR A 48 0.25 1.06 9.33
N ILE A 49 0.49 1.48 8.09
CA ILE A 49 -0.29 2.51 7.43
C ILE A 49 -0.37 2.21 5.93
N ILE A 50 -1.58 2.35 5.36
CA ILE A 50 -1.83 2.24 3.92
C ILE A 50 -1.69 3.63 3.33
N LEU A 51 -0.90 3.76 2.26
CA LEU A 51 -0.67 5.03 1.57
C LEU A 51 -0.74 4.85 0.06
N GLY A 52 -1.32 5.82 -0.62
CA GLY A 52 -1.43 5.81 -2.09
C GLY A 52 -2.53 4.93 -2.64
N HIS A 53 -3.51 4.53 -1.81
CA HIS A 53 -4.70 3.83 -2.24
C HIS A 53 -5.44 4.63 -3.32
N SER A 54 -6.13 3.94 -4.22
CA SER A 54 -6.81 4.57 -5.37
C SER A 54 -7.84 5.61 -4.95
N GLU A 55 -8.60 5.38 -3.88
CA GLU A 55 -9.56 6.34 -3.33
C GLU A 55 -8.87 7.65 -2.91
N ASN A 56 -7.79 7.56 -2.12
CA ASN A 56 -7.07 8.77 -1.71
C ASN A 56 -6.39 9.49 -2.90
N ARG A 57 -6.00 8.74 -3.94
CA ARG A 57 -5.50 9.36 -5.17
C ARG A 57 -6.60 10.10 -5.92
N SER A 58 -7.82 9.59 -5.95
CA SER A 58 -8.97 10.28 -6.55
C SER A 58 -9.38 11.54 -5.77
N GLU A 59 -9.10 11.57 -4.46
CA GLU A 59 -9.28 12.72 -3.58
C GLU A 59 -8.11 13.72 -3.59
N GLY A 60 -7.09 13.50 -4.43
CA GLY A 60 -6.02 14.46 -4.65
C GLY A 60 -4.62 14.04 -4.16
N ASP A 61 -4.43 12.82 -3.67
CA ASP A 61 -3.10 12.32 -3.32
C ASP A 61 -2.22 12.13 -4.56
N THR A 62 -1.40 13.11 -4.87
CA THR A 62 -0.35 13.01 -5.88
C THR A 62 0.82 12.17 -5.37
N ASN A 63 1.68 11.67 -6.29
CA ASN A 63 2.90 10.97 -5.89
C ASN A 63 3.80 11.79 -4.96
N GLN A 64 3.80 13.12 -5.10
CA GLN A 64 4.57 14.01 -4.24
C GLN A 64 3.97 14.12 -2.83
N ILE A 65 2.64 14.17 -2.72
CA ILE A 65 1.95 14.13 -1.42
C ILE A 65 2.20 12.79 -0.75
N ILE A 66 2.07 11.69 -1.49
CA ILE A 66 2.34 10.34 -0.99
C ILE A 66 3.79 10.21 -0.53
N LYS A 67 4.77 10.77 -1.25
CA LYS A 67 6.18 10.81 -0.81
C LYS A 67 6.33 11.48 0.56
N LYS A 68 5.67 12.61 0.78
CA LYS A 68 5.66 13.32 2.07
C LYS A 68 4.99 12.48 3.17
N LYS A 69 3.89 11.79 2.87
CA LYS A 69 3.21 10.88 3.81
C LYS A 69 4.11 9.70 4.18
N ILE A 70 4.77 9.07 3.21
CA ILE A 70 5.75 7.98 3.42
C ILE A 70 6.88 8.46 4.35
N GLU A 71 7.47 9.61 4.07
CA GLU A 71 8.54 10.17 4.90
C GLU A 71 8.07 10.42 6.33
N SER A 72 6.88 11.02 6.52
CA SER A 72 6.29 11.27 7.82
C SER A 72 6.06 9.95 8.60
N ALA A 73 5.50 8.93 7.95
CA ALA A 73 5.23 7.64 8.56
C ALA A 73 6.50 6.88 8.96
N LEU A 74 7.54 6.89 8.09
CA LEU A 74 8.82 6.26 8.39
C LEU A 74 9.55 6.92 9.56
N LYS A 75 9.47 8.25 9.71
CA LYS A 75 9.99 8.96 10.89
C LYS A 75 9.35 8.48 12.19
N GLN A 76 8.07 8.09 12.14
CA GLN A 76 7.35 7.51 13.28
C GLN A 76 7.55 5.98 13.40
N LYS A 77 8.47 5.40 12.64
CA LYS A 77 8.77 3.96 12.61
C LYS A 77 7.56 3.07 12.26
N LEU A 78 6.55 3.61 11.56
CA LEU A 78 5.45 2.84 11.00
C LEU A 78 5.93 1.97 9.83
N ASN A 79 5.31 0.81 9.65
CA ASN A 79 5.44 0.02 8.43
C ASN A 79 4.43 0.54 7.41
N ILE A 80 4.81 0.59 6.14
CA ILE A 80 4.01 1.18 5.08
C ILE A 80 3.53 0.09 4.14
N ILE A 81 2.25 0.09 3.83
CA ILE A 81 1.66 -0.63 2.71
C ILE A 81 1.42 0.42 1.63
N PHE A 82 2.32 0.45 0.65
CA PHE A 82 2.27 1.42 -0.44
C PHE A 82 1.52 0.86 -1.63
N CYS A 83 0.35 1.44 -1.91
CA CYS A 83 -0.53 1.04 -3.00
C CYS A 83 -0.11 1.68 -4.32
N ILE A 84 0.04 0.84 -5.33
CA ILE A 84 0.36 1.21 -6.71
C ILE A 84 -0.48 0.39 -7.68
N GLY A 85 -0.85 1.01 -8.79
CA GLY A 85 -1.62 0.34 -9.84
C GLY A 85 -2.08 1.31 -10.91
N GLU A 86 -2.50 0.76 -12.03
CA GLU A 86 -2.96 1.48 -13.20
C GLU A 86 -4.49 1.51 -13.30
N THR A 87 -4.99 2.52 -13.99
CA THR A 87 -6.38 2.62 -14.43
C THR A 87 -6.67 1.67 -15.59
N PHE A 88 -7.94 1.39 -15.85
CA PHE A 88 -8.35 0.60 -17.02
C PHE A 88 -7.91 1.22 -18.36
N LYS A 89 -7.95 2.56 -18.45
CA LYS A 89 -7.47 3.27 -19.65
C LYS A 89 -5.98 3.05 -19.88
N GLU A 90 -5.16 3.15 -18.82
CA GLU A 90 -3.73 2.90 -18.89
C GLU A 90 -3.40 1.44 -19.24
N LYS A 91 -4.16 0.47 -18.69
CA LYS A 91 -4.02 -0.95 -19.05
C LYS A 91 -4.30 -1.18 -20.52
N LYS A 92 -5.42 -0.67 -21.05
CA LYS A 92 -5.79 -0.84 -22.46
C LYS A 92 -4.72 -0.39 -23.45
N VAL A 93 -3.94 0.63 -23.09
CA VAL A 93 -2.85 1.16 -23.93
C VAL A 93 -1.47 0.63 -23.53
N GLY A 94 -1.40 -0.49 -22.78
CA GLY A 94 -0.16 -1.17 -22.42
C GLY A 94 0.74 -0.41 -21.44
N LYS A 95 0.22 0.56 -20.70
CA LYS A 95 1.02 1.43 -19.80
C LYS A 95 1.18 0.92 -18.39
N THR A 96 0.69 -0.28 -18.04
CA THR A 96 0.75 -0.85 -16.67
C THR A 96 2.14 -0.72 -16.05
N LEU A 97 3.18 -1.26 -16.70
CA LEU A 97 4.53 -1.27 -16.14
C LEU A 97 5.13 0.15 -16.02
N SER A 98 4.83 1.04 -16.95
CA SER A 98 5.31 2.43 -16.90
C SER A 98 4.65 3.23 -15.78
N VAL A 99 3.37 3.00 -15.51
CA VAL A 99 2.62 3.61 -14.39
C VAL A 99 3.20 3.14 -13.07
N ILE A 100 3.35 1.83 -12.86
CA ILE A 100 3.94 1.22 -11.67
C ILE A 100 5.33 1.80 -11.40
N ARG A 101 6.19 1.83 -12.42
CA ARG A 101 7.54 2.42 -12.34
C ARG A 101 7.50 3.88 -11.90
N ARG A 102 6.65 4.69 -12.53
CA ARG A 102 6.49 6.11 -12.21
C ARG A 102 6.04 6.31 -10.76
N GLN A 103 5.01 5.58 -10.31
CA GLN A 103 4.50 5.69 -8.94
C GLN A 103 5.57 5.32 -7.92
N MET A 104 6.33 4.25 -8.13
CA MET A 104 7.42 3.84 -7.23
C MET A 104 8.53 4.88 -7.17
N ARG A 105 9.05 5.32 -8.33
CA ARG A 105 10.17 6.27 -8.41
C ARG A 105 9.85 7.64 -7.84
N SER A 106 8.61 8.10 -8.04
CA SER A 106 8.18 9.42 -7.59
C SER A 106 7.83 9.48 -6.10
N SER A 107 7.50 8.33 -5.48
CA SER A 107 7.01 8.28 -4.10
C SER A 107 8.02 7.73 -3.10
N ILE A 108 8.95 6.86 -3.53
CA ILE A 108 9.96 6.25 -2.66
C ILE A 108 11.32 6.91 -2.89
N ASP A 109 12.03 7.20 -1.80
CA ASP A 109 13.41 7.69 -1.85
C ASP A 109 14.38 6.59 -1.40
N LYS A 110 15.56 6.48 -2.03
CA LYS A 110 16.61 5.51 -1.69
C LYS A 110 17.16 5.67 -0.27
N LYS A 111 17.03 6.86 0.34
CA LYS A 111 17.43 7.13 1.71
C LYS A 111 16.48 6.57 2.77
N TYR A 112 15.30 6.09 2.38
CA TYR A 112 14.32 5.54 3.31
C TYR A 112 14.73 4.17 3.84
N ASN A 113 14.20 3.81 5.01
CA ASN A 113 14.28 2.42 5.50
C ASN A 113 13.34 1.53 4.70
N LEU A 114 13.85 1.00 3.60
CA LEU A 114 13.10 0.19 2.63
C LEU A 114 12.54 -1.10 3.24
N ASN A 115 13.10 -1.58 4.36
CA ASN A 115 12.59 -2.76 5.06
C ASN A 115 11.20 -2.56 5.67
N LYS A 116 10.76 -1.31 5.81
CA LYS A 116 9.45 -0.94 6.32
C LYS A 116 8.41 -0.70 5.22
N ILE A 117 8.77 -0.91 3.97
CA ILE A 117 7.88 -0.66 2.83
C ILE A 117 7.48 -2.00 2.22
N ILE A 118 6.17 -2.24 2.21
CA ILE A 118 5.48 -3.32 1.52
C ILE A 118 4.80 -2.67 0.31
N ILE A 119 4.88 -3.30 -0.85
CA ILE A 119 4.21 -2.82 -2.05
C ILE A 119 2.90 -3.58 -2.22
N ALA A 120 1.78 -2.87 -2.34
CA ALA A 120 0.49 -3.45 -2.69
C ALA A 120 0.16 -3.09 -4.16
N TYR A 121 0.09 -4.09 -5.02
CA TYR A 121 -0.37 -3.90 -6.38
C TYR A 121 -1.89 -3.95 -6.43
N GLU A 122 -2.48 -2.82 -6.76
CA GLU A 122 -3.94 -2.60 -6.83
C GLU A 122 -4.32 -2.16 -8.24
N PRO A 123 -4.57 -3.08 -9.19
CA PRO A 123 -5.13 -2.67 -10.47
C PRO A 123 -6.51 -2.04 -10.24
N ILE A 124 -6.62 -0.71 -10.45
CA ILE A 124 -7.81 0.09 -10.08
C ILE A 124 -9.08 -0.47 -10.72
N TRP A 125 -8.96 -1.01 -11.93
CA TRP A 125 -10.05 -1.63 -12.68
C TRP A 125 -10.54 -2.96 -12.08
N SER A 126 -9.79 -3.55 -11.15
CA SER A 126 -10.12 -4.80 -10.46
C SER A 126 -10.83 -4.56 -9.12
N ILE A 127 -10.68 -3.37 -8.52
CA ILE A 127 -11.22 -3.08 -7.19
C ILE A 127 -12.75 -3.07 -7.25
N GLY A 128 -13.40 -3.87 -6.38
CA GLY A 128 -14.87 -3.92 -6.27
C GLY A 128 -15.63 -4.47 -7.49
N THR A 129 -14.93 -4.86 -8.56
CA THR A 129 -15.57 -5.31 -9.81
C THR A 129 -15.70 -6.84 -9.93
N GLY A 130 -15.06 -7.58 -9.04
CA GLY A 130 -14.92 -9.05 -9.14
C GLY A 130 -13.95 -9.51 -10.25
N ARG A 131 -13.43 -8.61 -11.07
CA ARG A 131 -12.44 -8.93 -12.11
C ARG A 131 -11.07 -9.11 -11.50
N ILE A 132 -10.32 -10.10 -11.98
CA ILE A 132 -8.95 -10.36 -11.57
C ILE A 132 -8.03 -10.37 -12.79
N PRO A 133 -6.76 -9.95 -12.67
CA PRO A 133 -5.76 -10.15 -13.71
C PRO A 133 -5.54 -11.64 -13.95
N GLU A 134 -5.14 -12.00 -15.16
CA GLU A 134 -4.64 -13.35 -15.42
C GLU A 134 -3.42 -13.63 -14.53
N ILE A 135 -3.32 -14.87 -14.04
CA ILE A 135 -2.25 -15.27 -13.10
C ILE A 135 -0.86 -15.06 -13.70
N GLN A 136 -0.70 -15.34 -14.98
CA GLN A 136 0.59 -15.12 -15.66
C GLN A 136 0.93 -13.63 -15.77
N GLU A 137 -0.05 -12.77 -16.02
CA GLU A 137 0.13 -11.32 -16.02
C GLU A 137 0.53 -10.83 -14.62
N LEU A 138 -0.17 -11.29 -13.58
CA LEU A 138 0.12 -10.92 -12.20
C LEU A 138 1.54 -11.34 -11.77
N LYS A 139 1.98 -12.56 -12.14
CA LYS A 139 3.36 -13.03 -11.91
C LYS A 139 4.38 -12.11 -12.58
N LYS A 140 4.17 -11.74 -13.84
CA LYS A 140 5.06 -10.80 -14.57
C LYS A 140 5.14 -9.45 -13.87
N ILE A 141 4.01 -8.91 -13.43
CA ILE A 141 3.96 -7.62 -12.72
C ILE A 141 4.70 -7.71 -11.38
N PHE A 142 4.53 -8.78 -10.61
CA PHE A 142 5.22 -8.95 -9.33
C PHE A 142 6.74 -9.06 -9.51
N ILE A 143 7.19 -9.81 -10.51
CA ILE A 143 8.62 -9.90 -10.86
C ILE A 143 9.14 -8.51 -11.26
N PHE A 144 8.40 -7.79 -12.09
CA PHE A 144 8.75 -6.43 -12.50
C PHE A 144 8.89 -5.49 -11.30
N ILE A 145 7.90 -5.47 -10.37
CA ILE A 145 7.94 -4.64 -9.16
C ILE A 145 9.21 -4.93 -8.34
N LYS A 146 9.53 -6.21 -8.11
CA LYS A 146 10.71 -6.63 -7.35
C LYS A 146 12.00 -6.18 -8.03
N ASN A 147 12.12 -6.35 -9.34
CA ASN A 147 13.29 -5.97 -10.11
C ASN A 147 13.46 -4.45 -10.17
N GLU A 148 12.39 -3.70 -10.41
CA GLU A 148 12.41 -2.23 -10.38
C GLU A 148 12.79 -1.70 -9.00
N PHE A 149 12.27 -2.31 -7.93
CA PHE A 149 12.62 -1.93 -6.56
C PHE A 149 14.12 -2.13 -6.30
N LYS A 150 14.66 -3.32 -6.62
CA LYS A 150 16.09 -3.63 -6.48
C LYS A 150 16.96 -2.66 -7.27
N LYS A 151 16.61 -2.41 -8.54
CA LYS A 151 17.37 -1.55 -9.45
C LYS A 151 17.38 -0.09 -9.00
N ASN A 152 16.19 0.46 -8.69
CA ASN A 152 16.05 1.89 -8.41
C ASN A 152 16.60 2.28 -7.04
N PHE A 153 16.47 1.41 -6.05
CA PHE A 153 16.88 1.72 -4.68
C PHE A 153 18.19 1.05 -4.26
N LYS A 154 18.89 0.38 -5.21
CA LYS A 154 20.19 -0.28 -4.98
C LYS A 154 20.20 -1.17 -3.73
N THR A 155 19.13 -1.90 -3.48
CA THR A 155 18.98 -2.78 -2.33
C THR A 155 19.14 -4.25 -2.74
N LYS A 156 19.76 -5.06 -1.86
CA LYS A 156 19.81 -6.53 -2.04
C LYS A 156 18.50 -7.20 -1.62
N ARG A 157 17.69 -6.55 -0.78
CA ARG A 157 16.42 -7.09 -0.28
C ARG A 157 15.30 -6.76 -1.24
N LEU A 158 14.54 -7.80 -1.59
CA LEU A 158 13.32 -7.64 -2.37
C LEU A 158 12.15 -7.22 -1.45
N PRO A 159 11.25 -6.34 -1.91
CA PRO A 159 10.08 -5.97 -1.14
C PRO A 159 9.11 -7.15 -1.04
N VAL A 160 8.32 -7.17 0.01
CA VAL A 160 7.08 -7.95 0.02
C VAL A 160 6.12 -7.27 -0.95
N VAL A 161 5.51 -8.06 -1.84
CA VAL A 161 4.50 -7.57 -2.79
C VAL A 161 3.19 -8.26 -2.47
N LEU A 162 2.13 -7.48 -2.26
CA LEU A 162 0.77 -7.93 -2.01
C LEU A 162 -0.08 -7.69 -3.26
N TYR A 163 -1.13 -8.46 -3.41
CA TYR A 163 -2.21 -8.17 -4.35
C TYR A 163 -3.38 -7.55 -3.59
N GLY A 164 -3.81 -6.35 -4.02
CA GLY A 164 -4.87 -5.56 -3.40
C GLY A 164 -6.13 -5.42 -4.29
N GLY A 165 -6.29 -6.25 -5.32
CA GLY A 165 -7.52 -6.27 -6.11
C GLY A 165 -8.59 -7.17 -5.49
N SER A 166 -9.65 -7.48 -6.26
CA SER A 166 -10.77 -8.30 -5.81
C SER A 166 -10.35 -9.73 -5.44
N VAL A 167 -10.29 -10.03 -4.14
CA VAL A 167 -10.04 -11.38 -3.60
C VAL A 167 -11.24 -11.79 -2.77
N ASN A 168 -11.77 -13.00 -3.03
CA ASN A 168 -12.88 -13.59 -2.29
C ASN A 168 -12.69 -15.11 -2.13
N GLN A 169 -13.60 -15.78 -1.43
CA GLN A 169 -13.52 -17.21 -1.17
C GLN A 169 -13.48 -18.07 -2.45
N ASN A 170 -14.11 -17.61 -3.53
CA ASN A 170 -14.20 -18.36 -4.79
C ASN A 170 -12.90 -18.27 -5.61
N ASN A 171 -12.14 -17.18 -5.50
CA ASN A 171 -10.94 -16.95 -6.30
C ASN A 171 -9.62 -17.06 -5.52
N ILE A 172 -9.64 -17.14 -4.19
CA ILE A 172 -8.41 -17.19 -3.38
C ILE A 172 -7.51 -18.37 -3.73
N LYS A 173 -8.08 -19.53 -4.08
CA LYS A 173 -7.33 -20.72 -4.48
C LYS A 173 -6.49 -20.49 -5.74
N VAL A 174 -6.96 -19.65 -6.65
CA VAL A 174 -6.24 -19.31 -7.88
C VAL A 174 -4.93 -18.57 -7.56
N PHE A 175 -4.96 -17.73 -6.54
CA PHE A 175 -3.78 -16.98 -6.09
C PHE A 175 -2.79 -17.84 -5.27
N SER A 176 -3.23 -18.95 -4.64
CA SER A 176 -2.35 -19.85 -3.88
C SER A 176 -1.31 -20.56 -4.75
N SER A 177 -1.58 -20.72 -6.05
CA SER A 177 -0.64 -21.27 -7.04
C SER A 177 0.53 -20.33 -7.37
N ILE A 178 0.45 -19.07 -6.95
CA ILE A 178 1.54 -18.13 -7.06
C ILE A 178 2.42 -18.36 -5.82
N SER A 179 3.65 -18.85 -5.97
CA SER A 179 4.64 -19.08 -4.88
C SER A 179 5.13 -17.78 -4.21
N PHE A 180 4.21 -16.93 -3.81
CA PHE A 180 4.46 -15.69 -3.09
C PHE A 180 3.81 -15.80 -1.71
N ARG A 181 4.48 -15.28 -0.68
CA ARG A 181 3.86 -15.16 0.64
C ARG A 181 2.62 -14.28 0.51
N PHE A 182 1.44 -14.90 0.50
CA PHE A 182 0.18 -14.21 0.61
C PHE A 182 0.02 -13.72 2.06
N ASN A 183 0.16 -12.45 2.27
CA ASN A 183 -0.40 -11.80 3.43
C ASN A 183 -1.65 -11.06 2.95
N ALA A 184 -2.82 -11.56 3.29
CA ALA A 184 -4.06 -10.86 3.01
C ALA A 184 -4.13 -9.61 3.89
N VAL A 185 -4.31 -8.45 3.28
CA VAL A 185 -4.72 -7.25 3.98
C VAL A 185 -6.22 -7.14 3.80
N ALA A 186 -6.98 -7.49 4.84
CA ALA A 186 -8.41 -7.21 4.86
C ALA A 186 -8.60 -5.75 5.24
N MET A 187 -9.13 -4.94 4.32
CA MET A 187 -9.71 -3.67 4.66
C MET A 187 -11.16 -3.94 5.08
N LEU A 188 -11.56 -3.45 6.26
CA LEU A 188 -12.96 -3.46 6.63
C LEU A 188 -13.70 -2.54 5.65
N PRO A 189 -14.81 -2.99 5.06
CA PRO A 189 -15.59 -2.14 4.20
C PRO A 189 -16.03 -0.91 4.99
N THR A 190 -15.82 0.25 4.41
CA THR A 190 -16.46 1.49 4.83
C THR A 190 -17.87 1.45 4.25
N SER A 191 -18.81 0.80 4.95
CA SER A 191 -20.23 0.97 4.68
C SER A 191 -20.71 2.26 5.27
#